data_70c5ceacf6f3d941b6c0efc2037a015f
#
_entry.id   70c5ceacf6f3d941b6c0efc2037a015f
#
_cell.length_a   1.000
_cell.length_b   1.000
_cell.length_c   1.000
_cell.angle_alpha   90.00
_cell.angle_beta   90.00
_cell.angle_gamma   90.00
#
_symmetry.space_group_name_H-M   'P 1'
#
loop_
_entity.id
_entity.type
_entity.pdbx_description
1 polymer ?
#
loop_
_entity_poly.entity_id
_entity_poly.type
_entity_poly.pdbx_seq_one_letter_code
_entity_poly.pdbx_strand_id
1 'polypeptide(L)'
;MKKQSVFTIKFIAYTGMMTAIVYVCTLIGIPFPAFNFNIGDSAILICAALFNPLSAMIAGGLGSFLADLTTYPATMLYTLVIKAIEGLVAGLIFQAIYKWYDKAEHPDKKRFALKVVFAVLTCIACSMFMAAGYFVCKAFMYGTIESALTSLPKNVLQATVSTLLASLALYAARLEKVRPKTFISIVDAVKKSPNETVDNTDLTDNKSGESADEETPDSTDEPQE
;
A
#
# COMPACT_ATOMS: atom_id res chain seq x y z
N MET A 1 19.19 16.89 -8.09
CA MET A 1 18.42 16.18 -7.01
C MET A 1 18.04 14.79 -7.50
N LYS A 2 18.43 13.69 -6.82
CA LYS A 2 18.07 12.32 -7.25
C LYS A 2 16.56 12.14 -7.19
N LYS A 3 15.93 11.81 -8.32
CA LYS A 3 14.52 11.44 -8.44
C LYS A 3 14.28 10.18 -7.58
N GLN A 4 13.63 10.32 -6.44
CA GLN A 4 13.33 9.17 -5.59
C GLN A 4 12.20 8.37 -6.25
N SER A 5 12.54 7.20 -6.78
CA SER A 5 11.57 6.26 -7.34
C SER A 5 10.64 5.74 -6.25
N VAL A 6 9.34 5.66 -6.54
CA VAL A 6 8.34 5.01 -5.66
C VAL A 6 8.68 3.53 -5.47
N PHE A 7 9.25 2.91 -6.50
CA PHE A 7 9.70 1.51 -6.50
C PHE A 7 11.14 1.39 -5.96
N THR A 8 11.28 1.55 -4.66
CA THR A 8 12.54 1.30 -3.96
C THR A 8 12.60 -0.19 -3.58
N ILE A 9 13.81 -0.76 -3.40
CA ILE A 9 14.01 -2.14 -2.91
C ILE A 9 13.20 -2.38 -1.62
N LYS A 10 13.14 -1.40 -0.73
CA LYS A 10 12.31 -1.45 0.49
C LYS A 10 10.82 -1.58 0.20
N PHE A 11 10.31 -0.86 -0.82
CA PHE A 11 8.91 -0.96 -1.24
C PHE A 11 8.59 -2.38 -1.70
N ILE A 12 9.44 -2.96 -2.57
CA ILE A 12 9.25 -4.31 -3.10
C ILE A 12 9.30 -5.34 -1.96
N ALA A 13 10.28 -5.23 -1.06
CA ALA A 13 10.43 -6.15 0.07
C ALA A 13 9.23 -6.14 1.01
N TYR A 14 8.77 -4.94 1.43
CA TYR A 14 7.60 -4.83 2.31
C TYR A 14 6.30 -5.25 1.62
N THR A 15 6.13 -4.91 0.34
CA THR A 15 4.94 -5.31 -0.43
C THR A 15 4.91 -6.83 -0.61
N GLY A 16 6.03 -7.45 -0.96
CA GLY A 16 6.14 -8.91 -1.08
C GLY A 16 5.86 -9.62 0.25
N MET A 17 6.44 -9.15 1.35
CA MET A 17 6.18 -9.70 2.70
C MET A 17 4.69 -9.59 3.06
N MET A 18 4.08 -8.44 2.84
CA MET A 18 2.65 -8.25 3.13
C MET A 18 1.76 -9.07 2.22
N THR A 19 2.14 -9.25 0.95
CA THR A 19 1.42 -10.15 0.02
C THR A 19 1.42 -11.59 0.55
N ALA A 20 2.56 -12.08 1.04
CA ALA A 20 2.66 -13.40 1.64
C ALA A 20 1.80 -13.52 2.92
N ILE A 21 1.80 -12.49 3.78
CA ILE A 21 0.97 -12.47 5.00
C ILE A 21 -0.51 -12.49 4.63
N VAL A 22 -0.96 -11.65 3.69
CA VAL A 22 -2.35 -11.65 3.21
C VAL A 22 -2.74 -13.00 2.63
N TYR A 23 -1.87 -13.60 1.80
CA TYR A 23 -2.07 -14.94 1.25
C TYR A 23 -2.32 -15.97 2.35
N VAL A 24 -1.41 -16.07 3.32
CA VAL A 24 -1.54 -17.04 4.43
C VAL A 24 -2.80 -16.76 5.27
N CYS A 25 -3.05 -15.50 5.64
CA CYS A 25 -4.25 -15.13 6.41
C CYS A 25 -5.55 -15.43 5.65
N THR A 26 -5.55 -15.35 4.32
CA THR A 26 -6.70 -15.69 3.48
C THR A 26 -6.91 -17.20 3.38
N LEU A 27 -5.82 -17.98 3.35
CA LEU A 27 -5.90 -19.45 3.36
C LEU A 27 -6.39 -20.02 4.69
N ILE A 28 -6.15 -19.32 5.81
CA ILE A 28 -6.63 -19.74 7.13
C ILE A 28 -8.15 -19.59 7.17
N GLY A 29 -8.85 -20.69 6.88
CA GLY A 29 -10.30 -20.77 7.01
C GLY A 29 -10.70 -21.02 8.48
N ILE A 30 -11.45 -20.12 9.07
CA ILE A 30 -12.02 -20.30 10.41
C ILE A 30 -13.41 -20.90 10.25
N PRO A 31 -13.65 -22.13 10.78
CA PRO A 31 -14.95 -22.79 10.64
C PRO A 31 -16.02 -22.09 11.48
N PHE A 32 -17.17 -21.89 10.86
CA PHE A 32 -18.41 -21.43 11.51
C PHE A 32 -19.54 -22.38 11.12
N PRO A 33 -20.59 -22.58 11.91
CA PRO A 33 -21.59 -23.65 11.68
C PRO A 33 -22.16 -23.74 10.26
N ALA A 34 -22.29 -22.62 9.57
CA ALA A 34 -22.88 -22.57 8.22
C ALA A 34 -21.86 -22.25 7.10
N PHE A 35 -20.65 -21.82 7.42
CA PHE A 35 -19.65 -21.38 6.44
C PHE A 35 -18.25 -21.25 7.07
N ASN A 36 -17.22 -21.12 6.24
CA ASN A 36 -15.88 -20.72 6.68
C ASN A 36 -15.63 -19.26 6.31
N PHE A 37 -14.96 -18.50 7.19
CA PHE A 37 -14.47 -17.16 6.91
C PHE A 37 -12.96 -17.09 7.17
N ASN A 38 -12.30 -16.06 6.65
CA ASN A 38 -10.87 -15.88 6.81
C ASN A 38 -10.55 -14.50 7.42
N ILE A 39 -9.30 -14.33 7.85
CA ILE A 39 -8.81 -13.10 8.46
C ILE A 39 -7.93 -12.27 7.50
N GLY A 40 -7.95 -12.57 6.21
CA GLY A 40 -7.14 -11.88 5.20
C GLY A 40 -7.36 -10.38 5.15
N ASP A 41 -8.61 -9.92 5.34
CA ASP A 41 -8.96 -8.49 5.33
C ASP A 41 -8.28 -7.73 6.47
N SER A 42 -8.10 -8.35 7.65
CA SER A 42 -7.36 -7.72 8.73
C SER A 42 -5.92 -7.43 8.33
N ALA A 43 -5.28 -8.36 7.62
CA ALA A 43 -3.92 -8.17 7.11
C ALA A 43 -3.87 -7.07 6.04
N ILE A 44 -4.88 -6.96 5.16
CA ILE A 44 -4.99 -5.88 4.17
C ILE A 44 -5.14 -4.52 4.86
N LEU A 45 -6.03 -4.40 5.83
CA LEU A 45 -6.25 -3.17 6.60
C LEU A 45 -5.01 -2.75 7.40
N ILE A 46 -4.30 -3.71 8.00
CA ILE A 46 -3.02 -3.46 8.68
C ILE A 46 -1.98 -2.97 7.68
N CYS A 47 -1.86 -3.63 6.52
CA CYS A 47 -0.97 -3.19 5.45
C CYS A 47 -1.29 -1.75 5.00
N ALA A 48 -2.57 -1.44 4.81
CA ALA A 48 -3.05 -0.12 4.43
C ALA A 48 -2.70 0.97 5.46
N ALA A 49 -2.77 0.64 6.74
CA ALA A 49 -2.45 1.57 7.82
C ALA A 49 -0.94 1.78 8.02
N LEU A 50 -0.11 0.75 7.82
CA LEU A 50 1.33 0.79 8.09
C LEU A 50 2.16 1.25 6.89
N PHE A 51 1.73 0.90 5.68
CA PHE A 51 2.54 1.07 4.48
C PHE A 51 1.91 2.05 3.47
N ASN A 52 2.34 1.97 2.23
CA ASN A 52 1.85 2.80 1.14
C ASN A 52 0.52 2.25 0.59
N PRO A 53 -0.44 3.09 0.17
CA PRO A 53 -1.68 2.64 -0.49
C PRO A 53 -1.45 1.68 -1.66
N LEU A 54 -0.38 1.89 -2.44
CA LEU A 54 -0.02 0.99 -3.54
C LEU A 54 0.44 -0.39 -3.04
N SER A 55 1.19 -0.43 -1.92
CA SER A 55 1.56 -1.70 -1.28
C SER A 55 0.33 -2.46 -0.79
N ALA A 56 -0.64 -1.76 -0.19
CA ALA A 56 -1.88 -2.37 0.27
C ALA A 56 -2.77 -2.86 -0.88
N MET A 57 -2.82 -2.11 -1.99
CA MET A 57 -3.48 -2.53 -3.22
C MET A 57 -2.89 -3.84 -3.77
N ILE A 58 -1.57 -3.88 -3.91
CA ILE A 58 -0.86 -5.04 -4.47
C ILE A 58 -0.97 -6.23 -3.50
N ALA A 59 -0.68 -6.03 -2.22
CA ALA A 59 -0.71 -7.09 -1.22
C ALA A 59 -2.13 -7.67 -1.06
N GLY A 60 -3.14 -6.80 -0.98
CA GLY A 60 -4.54 -7.20 -0.88
C GLY A 60 -5.01 -7.96 -2.11
N GLY A 61 -4.80 -7.37 -3.30
CA GLY A 61 -5.22 -7.97 -4.56
C GLY A 61 -4.52 -9.28 -4.85
N LEU A 62 -3.18 -9.26 -4.94
CA LEU A 62 -2.39 -10.46 -5.31
C LEU A 62 -2.43 -11.53 -4.22
N GLY A 63 -2.32 -11.16 -2.93
CA GLY A 63 -2.33 -12.13 -1.85
C GLY A 63 -3.66 -12.91 -1.80
N SER A 64 -4.78 -12.20 -1.88
CA SER A 64 -6.11 -12.84 -1.89
C SER A 64 -6.38 -13.60 -3.19
N PHE A 65 -5.92 -13.09 -4.34
CA PHE A 65 -6.02 -13.77 -5.63
C PHE A 65 -5.31 -15.12 -5.61
N LEU A 66 -4.07 -15.17 -5.12
CA LEU A 66 -3.29 -16.40 -5.02
C LEU A 66 -3.95 -17.41 -4.07
N ALA A 67 -4.56 -16.96 -2.98
CA ALA A 67 -5.31 -17.83 -2.09
C ALA A 67 -6.55 -18.41 -2.77
N ASP A 68 -7.32 -17.57 -3.47
CA ASP A 68 -8.53 -18.01 -4.17
C ASP A 68 -8.21 -18.90 -5.39
N LEU A 69 -7.05 -18.74 -6.00
CA LEU A 69 -6.60 -19.63 -7.09
C LEU A 69 -6.62 -21.11 -6.67
N THR A 70 -6.32 -21.38 -5.39
CA THR A 70 -6.31 -22.74 -4.85
C THR A 70 -7.61 -23.14 -4.18
N THR A 71 -8.36 -22.17 -3.60
CA THR A 71 -9.56 -22.47 -2.79
C THR A 71 -10.88 -22.19 -3.51
N TYR A 72 -10.96 -21.08 -4.27
CA TYR A 72 -12.17 -20.62 -4.95
C TYR A 72 -11.87 -20.06 -6.36
N PRO A 73 -11.39 -20.90 -7.32
CA PRO A 73 -10.94 -20.43 -8.63
C PRO A 73 -11.98 -19.61 -9.41
N ALA A 74 -13.28 -19.95 -9.22
CA ALA A 74 -14.38 -19.26 -9.91
C ALA A 74 -14.49 -17.76 -9.54
N THR A 75 -14.05 -17.36 -8.33
CA THR A 75 -14.16 -16.00 -7.84
C THR A 75 -12.83 -15.24 -7.81
N MET A 76 -11.72 -15.88 -8.15
CA MET A 76 -10.37 -15.32 -7.99
C MET A 76 -10.16 -13.95 -8.65
N LEU A 77 -10.73 -13.73 -9.86
CA LEU A 77 -10.60 -12.46 -10.58
C LEU A 77 -11.41 -11.34 -9.90
N TYR A 78 -12.60 -11.65 -9.41
CA TYR A 78 -13.38 -10.69 -8.62
C TYR A 78 -12.70 -10.34 -7.31
N THR A 79 -12.15 -11.36 -6.65
CA THR A 79 -11.34 -11.17 -5.43
C THR A 79 -10.15 -10.26 -5.67
N LEU A 80 -9.40 -10.46 -6.77
CA LEU A 80 -8.30 -9.59 -7.14
C LEU A 80 -8.72 -8.13 -7.17
N VAL A 81 -9.81 -7.82 -7.89
CA VAL A 81 -10.26 -6.43 -8.09
C VAL A 81 -10.81 -5.84 -6.78
N ILE A 82 -11.70 -6.57 -6.10
CA ILE A 82 -12.33 -6.09 -4.86
C ILE A 82 -11.27 -5.81 -3.79
N LYS A 83 -10.33 -6.73 -3.59
CA LYS A 83 -9.28 -6.63 -2.57
C LYS A 83 -8.20 -5.60 -2.91
N ALA A 84 -7.89 -5.42 -4.19
CA ALA A 84 -7.01 -4.35 -4.62
C ALA A 84 -7.64 -2.97 -4.36
N ILE A 85 -8.90 -2.77 -4.70
CA ILE A 85 -9.62 -1.51 -4.45
C ILE A 85 -9.76 -1.27 -2.94
N GLU A 86 -10.14 -2.28 -2.17
CA GLU A 86 -10.21 -2.22 -0.70
C GLU A 86 -8.90 -1.72 -0.10
N GLY A 87 -7.77 -2.36 -0.44
CA GLY A 87 -6.45 -2.00 0.05
C GLY A 87 -6.02 -0.59 -0.36
N LEU A 88 -6.30 -0.21 -1.63
CA LEU A 88 -5.99 1.13 -2.13
C LEU A 88 -6.76 2.22 -1.39
N VAL A 89 -8.09 2.07 -1.31
CA VAL A 89 -8.98 3.07 -0.67
C VAL A 89 -8.67 3.19 0.81
N ALA A 90 -8.54 2.06 1.51
CA ALA A 90 -8.13 2.05 2.92
C ALA A 90 -6.78 2.77 3.12
N GLY A 91 -5.78 2.47 2.29
CA GLY A 91 -4.47 3.09 2.37
C GLY A 91 -4.48 4.60 2.12
N LEU A 92 -5.28 5.08 1.16
CA LEU A 92 -5.43 6.50 0.89
C LEU A 92 -6.09 7.24 2.07
N ILE A 93 -7.13 6.65 2.67
CA ILE A 93 -7.81 7.25 3.82
C ILE A 93 -6.89 7.25 5.04
N PHE A 94 -6.22 6.13 5.35
CA PHE A 94 -5.23 6.08 6.45
C PHE A 94 -4.13 7.12 6.27
N GLN A 95 -3.62 7.28 5.05
CA GLN A 95 -2.61 8.29 4.75
C GLN A 95 -3.12 9.71 5.01
N ALA A 96 -4.38 10.02 4.66
CA ALA A 96 -5.01 11.30 4.93
C ALA A 96 -5.16 11.54 6.45
N ILE A 97 -5.62 10.51 7.20
CA ILE A 97 -5.77 10.57 8.66
C ILE A 97 -4.42 10.85 9.33
N TYR A 98 -3.37 10.15 8.92
CA TYR A 98 -2.04 10.34 9.50
C TYR A 98 -1.45 11.71 9.14
N LYS A 99 -1.59 12.17 7.90
CA LYS A 99 -1.18 13.54 7.53
C LYS A 99 -1.90 14.61 8.35
N TRP A 100 -3.20 14.43 8.58
CA TRP A 100 -3.97 15.33 9.43
C TRP A 100 -3.48 15.30 10.89
N TYR A 101 -3.20 14.10 11.41
CA TYR A 101 -2.71 13.93 12.78
C TYR A 101 -1.31 14.54 12.98
N ASP A 102 -0.39 14.26 12.05
CA ASP A 102 1.02 14.67 12.12
C ASP A 102 1.23 16.19 11.91
N LYS A 103 0.21 16.93 11.43
CA LYS A 103 0.26 18.38 11.31
C LYS A 103 0.27 19.12 12.66
N ALA A 104 -0.08 18.49 13.76
CA ALA A 104 -0.02 19.10 15.07
C ALA A 104 1.34 18.83 15.70
N GLU A 105 2.03 19.88 16.13
CA GLU A 105 3.31 19.77 16.85
C GLU A 105 3.17 19.00 18.17
N HIS A 106 2.04 19.21 18.88
CA HIS A 106 1.72 18.53 20.13
C HIS A 106 0.27 18.01 20.09
N PRO A 107 0.02 16.79 19.57
CA PRO A 107 -1.33 16.25 19.50
C PRO A 107 -1.86 15.89 20.89
N ASP A 108 -2.98 16.51 21.29
CA ASP A 108 -3.67 16.22 22.56
C ASP A 108 -4.41 14.89 22.51
N LYS A 109 -4.83 14.44 23.70
CA LYS A 109 -5.58 13.18 23.87
C LYS A 109 -6.85 13.13 23.00
N LYS A 110 -7.53 14.30 22.82
CA LYS A 110 -8.72 14.39 21.95
C LYS A 110 -8.39 14.10 20.48
N ARG A 111 -7.29 14.67 19.97
CA ARG A 111 -6.86 14.46 18.59
C ARG A 111 -6.41 13.01 18.36
N PHE A 112 -5.77 12.40 19.35
CA PHE A 112 -5.44 10.97 19.30
C PHE A 112 -6.72 10.11 19.27
N ALA A 113 -7.71 10.39 20.12
CA ALA A 113 -8.98 9.67 20.13
C ALA A 113 -9.71 9.80 18.77
N LEU A 114 -9.75 11.02 18.18
CA LEU A 114 -10.33 11.24 16.87
C LEU A 114 -9.60 10.45 15.77
N LYS A 115 -8.26 10.38 15.82
CA LYS A 115 -7.47 9.55 14.89
C LYS A 115 -7.91 8.08 14.96
N VAL A 116 -8.04 7.54 16.17
CA VAL A 116 -8.49 6.15 16.39
C VAL A 116 -9.91 5.94 15.84
N VAL A 117 -10.83 6.85 16.16
CA VAL A 117 -12.22 6.79 15.66
C VAL A 117 -12.26 6.79 14.12
N PHE A 118 -11.57 7.73 13.48
CA PHE A 118 -11.53 7.78 12.01
C PHE A 118 -10.89 6.53 11.41
N ALA A 119 -9.87 5.98 12.02
CA ALA A 119 -9.24 4.75 11.57
C ALA A 119 -10.18 3.54 11.68
N VAL A 120 -10.90 3.39 12.79
CA VAL A 120 -11.90 2.32 12.96
C VAL A 120 -13.04 2.47 11.96
N LEU A 121 -13.55 3.69 11.76
CA LEU A 121 -14.57 3.97 10.74
C LEU A 121 -14.08 3.61 9.33
N THR A 122 -12.80 3.87 9.03
CA THR A 122 -12.19 3.45 7.76
C THR A 122 -12.18 1.94 7.61
N CYS A 123 -11.79 1.20 8.66
CA CYS A 123 -11.83 -0.26 8.64
C CYS A 123 -13.26 -0.77 8.39
N ILE A 124 -14.26 -0.22 9.08
CA ILE A 124 -15.67 -0.59 8.89
C ILE A 124 -16.11 -0.32 7.46
N ALA A 125 -15.87 0.89 6.95
CA ALA A 125 -16.31 1.31 5.62
C ALA A 125 -15.68 0.45 4.51
N CYS A 126 -14.37 0.18 4.58
CA CYS A 126 -13.66 -0.64 3.60
C CYS A 126 -14.09 -2.11 3.66
N SER A 127 -14.29 -2.66 4.85
CA SER A 127 -14.80 -4.03 5.00
C SER A 127 -16.25 -4.17 4.53
N MET A 128 -17.10 -3.16 4.73
CA MET A 128 -18.45 -3.14 4.18
C MET A 128 -18.46 -3.00 2.66
N PHE A 129 -17.55 -2.20 2.10
CA PHE A 129 -17.35 -2.12 0.65
C PHE A 129 -16.99 -3.49 0.07
N MET A 130 -16.10 -4.23 0.72
CA MET A 130 -15.76 -5.61 0.36
C MET A 130 -16.99 -6.51 0.35
N ALA A 131 -17.79 -6.50 1.41
CA ALA A 131 -19.00 -7.32 1.52
C ALA A 131 -20.02 -7.00 0.41
N ALA A 132 -20.20 -5.71 0.11
CA ALA A 132 -21.04 -5.24 -1.00
C ALA A 132 -20.50 -5.68 -2.37
N GLY A 133 -19.19 -5.56 -2.58
CA GLY A 133 -18.53 -6.01 -3.81
C GLY A 133 -18.75 -7.49 -4.10
N TYR A 134 -18.55 -8.36 -3.10
CA TYR A 134 -18.83 -9.78 -3.25
C TYR A 134 -20.32 -10.09 -3.45
N PHE A 135 -21.22 -9.33 -2.81
CA PHE A 135 -22.66 -9.47 -3.04
C PHE A 135 -23.00 -9.21 -4.50
N VAL A 136 -22.54 -8.08 -5.05
CA VAL A 136 -22.78 -7.71 -6.46
C VAL A 136 -22.18 -8.74 -7.40
N CYS A 137 -20.92 -9.13 -7.20
CA CYS A 137 -20.25 -10.12 -8.07
C CYS A 137 -20.95 -11.46 -8.06
N LYS A 138 -21.43 -11.93 -6.90
CA LYS A 138 -22.20 -13.19 -6.83
C LYS A 138 -23.57 -13.10 -7.48
N ALA A 139 -24.27 -11.98 -7.34
CA ALA A 139 -25.53 -11.75 -8.02
C ALA A 139 -25.35 -11.84 -9.55
N PHE A 140 -24.27 -11.28 -10.09
CA PHE A 140 -23.95 -11.41 -11.51
C PHE A 140 -23.54 -12.82 -11.91
N MET A 141 -22.67 -13.48 -11.12
CA MET A 141 -22.18 -14.84 -11.43
C MET A 141 -23.29 -15.90 -11.49
N TYR A 142 -24.19 -15.85 -10.53
CA TYR A 142 -25.24 -16.87 -10.39
C TYR A 142 -26.60 -16.44 -10.97
N GLY A 143 -26.71 -15.20 -11.43
CA GLY A 143 -27.92 -14.65 -12.04
C GLY A 143 -29.11 -14.51 -11.08
N THR A 144 -28.92 -14.73 -9.77
CA THR A 144 -29.98 -14.66 -8.77
C THR A 144 -29.53 -13.88 -7.52
N ILE A 145 -30.42 -13.05 -7.02
CA ILE A 145 -30.18 -12.30 -5.78
C ILE A 145 -30.14 -13.24 -4.56
N GLU A 146 -30.88 -14.34 -4.60
CA GLU A 146 -30.92 -15.33 -3.52
C GLU A 146 -29.55 -15.95 -3.25
N SER A 147 -28.81 -16.31 -4.30
CA SER A 147 -27.46 -16.85 -4.16
C SER A 147 -26.45 -15.80 -3.59
N ALA A 148 -26.62 -14.53 -3.90
CA ALA A 148 -25.84 -13.46 -3.31
C ALA A 148 -26.17 -13.27 -1.82
N LEU A 149 -27.46 -13.34 -1.45
CA LEU A 149 -27.93 -13.23 -0.06
C LEU A 149 -27.37 -14.33 0.84
N THR A 150 -27.23 -15.58 0.34
CA THR A 150 -26.64 -16.69 1.13
C THR A 150 -25.21 -16.43 1.56
N SER A 151 -24.46 -15.59 0.82
CA SER A 151 -23.07 -15.27 1.15
C SER A 151 -22.92 -14.02 2.03
N LEU A 152 -23.98 -13.23 2.18
CA LEU A 152 -23.92 -11.97 2.92
C LEU A 152 -23.58 -12.16 4.40
N PRO A 153 -24.17 -13.12 5.16
CA PRO A 153 -23.81 -13.34 6.55
C PRO A 153 -22.33 -13.64 6.76
N LYS A 154 -21.74 -14.47 5.88
CA LYS A 154 -20.30 -14.77 5.88
C LYS A 154 -19.48 -13.51 5.71
N ASN A 155 -19.78 -12.70 4.71
CA ASN A 155 -19.00 -11.50 4.38
C ASN A 155 -19.13 -10.42 5.46
N VAL A 156 -20.32 -10.27 6.07
CA VAL A 156 -20.54 -9.33 7.19
C VAL A 156 -19.78 -9.80 8.46
N LEU A 157 -19.82 -11.10 8.77
CA LEU A 157 -19.05 -11.63 9.88
C LEU A 157 -17.54 -11.44 9.66
N GLN A 158 -17.05 -11.76 8.46
CA GLN A 158 -15.65 -11.54 8.06
C GLN A 158 -15.27 -10.07 8.20
N ALA A 159 -16.08 -9.15 7.70
CA ALA A 159 -15.87 -7.71 7.81
C ALA A 159 -15.77 -7.24 9.27
N THR A 160 -16.66 -7.74 10.13
CA THR A 160 -16.69 -7.40 11.56
C THR A 160 -15.43 -7.91 12.27
N VAL A 161 -15.11 -9.19 12.11
CA VAL A 161 -13.93 -9.80 12.74
C VAL A 161 -12.64 -9.13 12.25
N SER A 162 -12.53 -8.89 10.96
CA SER A 162 -11.34 -8.24 10.37
C SER A 162 -11.16 -6.81 10.84
N THR A 163 -12.24 -6.05 10.98
CA THR A 163 -12.21 -4.70 11.57
C THR A 163 -11.73 -4.73 13.03
N LEU A 164 -12.25 -5.66 13.84
CA LEU A 164 -11.84 -5.81 15.24
C LEU A 164 -10.36 -6.20 15.34
N LEU A 165 -9.92 -7.20 14.58
CA LEU A 165 -8.53 -7.65 14.59
C LEU A 165 -7.56 -6.56 14.12
N ALA A 166 -7.88 -5.87 13.02
CA ALA A 166 -7.06 -4.76 12.54
C ALA A 166 -6.97 -3.62 13.54
N SER A 167 -8.10 -3.22 14.14
CA SER A 167 -8.14 -2.15 15.15
C SER A 167 -7.37 -2.53 16.41
N LEU A 168 -7.51 -3.77 16.89
CA LEU A 168 -6.77 -4.29 18.03
C LEU A 168 -5.26 -4.33 17.75
N ALA A 169 -4.86 -4.84 16.60
CA ALA A 169 -3.45 -4.90 16.20
C ALA A 169 -2.83 -3.50 16.07
N LEU A 170 -3.52 -2.56 15.44
CA LEU A 170 -3.01 -1.20 15.23
C LEU A 170 -2.86 -0.43 16.53
N TYR A 171 -3.86 -0.47 17.42
CA TYR A 171 -3.93 0.42 18.57
C TYR A 171 -3.61 -0.26 19.91
N ALA A 172 -4.09 -1.48 20.18
CA ALA A 172 -3.77 -2.18 21.42
C ALA A 172 -2.37 -2.80 21.37
N ALA A 173 -2.00 -3.47 20.27
CA ALA A 173 -0.63 -3.96 20.05
C ALA A 173 0.34 -2.87 19.60
N ARG A 174 -0.13 -1.64 19.41
CA ARG A 174 0.68 -0.46 19.02
C ARG A 174 1.49 -0.64 17.74
N LEU A 175 1.02 -1.45 16.79
CA LEU A 175 1.69 -1.65 15.51
C LEU A 175 1.83 -0.34 14.71
N GLU A 176 0.95 0.64 14.91
CA GLU A 176 1.07 1.97 14.28
C GLU A 176 2.43 2.66 14.54
N LYS A 177 3.13 2.31 15.64
CA LYS A 177 4.45 2.86 15.96
C LYS A 177 5.57 2.34 15.06
N VAL A 178 5.36 1.20 14.43
CA VAL A 178 6.32 0.56 13.53
C VAL A 178 6.24 1.16 12.11
N ARG A 179 5.26 2.03 11.86
CA ARG A 179 5.06 2.67 10.55
C ARG A 179 6.35 3.34 10.05
N PRO A 180 6.89 2.95 8.88
CA PRO A 180 8.07 3.57 8.31
C PRO A 180 7.78 5.04 7.93
N LYS A 181 8.55 5.97 8.49
CA LYS A 181 8.41 7.42 8.20
C LYS A 181 8.81 7.82 6.78
N THR A 182 9.40 6.92 6.03
CA THR A 182 10.09 7.16 4.74
C THR A 182 9.25 6.88 3.50
N PHE A 183 7.98 6.48 3.63
CA PHE A 183 7.14 6.26 2.45
C PHE A 183 6.64 7.58 1.88
N ILE A 184 7.16 7.94 0.69
CA ILE A 184 6.66 9.05 -0.11
C ILE A 184 5.19 8.75 -0.44
N SER A 185 4.33 9.68 -0.07
CA SER A 185 2.93 9.62 -0.45
C SER A 185 2.80 9.56 -1.98
N ILE A 186 1.97 8.64 -2.49
CA ILE A 186 1.63 8.62 -3.92
C ILE A 186 1.12 10.01 -4.36
N VAL A 187 0.35 10.67 -3.51
CA VAL A 187 -0.18 12.02 -3.76
C VAL A 187 0.95 13.03 -3.93
N ASP A 188 2.02 12.91 -3.13
CA ASP A 188 3.18 13.81 -3.24
C ASP A 188 4.05 13.46 -4.46
N ALA A 189 4.12 12.17 -4.83
CA ALA A 189 4.79 11.72 -6.05
C ALA A 189 4.07 12.18 -7.32
N VAL A 190 2.73 12.11 -7.34
CA VAL A 190 1.90 12.57 -8.47
C VAL A 190 1.87 14.09 -8.57
N LYS A 191 1.79 14.83 -7.46
CA LYS A 191 1.86 16.30 -7.46
C LYS A 191 3.19 16.84 -7.93
N LYS A 192 4.28 16.09 -7.78
CA LYS A 192 5.63 16.48 -8.21
C LYS A 192 5.91 16.14 -9.68
N SER A 193 4.99 15.45 -10.36
CA SER A 193 5.12 15.00 -11.75
C SER A 193 4.58 15.93 -12.84
N PRO A 194 3.70 16.93 -12.66
CA PRO A 194 3.28 17.79 -13.74
C PRO A 194 3.95 19.16 -13.68
N ASN A 195 4.86 19.45 -14.58
CA ASN A 195 5.48 20.73 -14.97
C ASN A 195 6.95 20.95 -14.58
N GLU A 196 7.84 20.01 -14.88
CA GLU A 196 9.15 20.38 -15.35
C GLU A 196 9.18 20.21 -16.87
N THR A 197 8.64 21.19 -17.60
CA THR A 197 9.10 21.51 -18.95
C THR A 197 10.61 21.64 -18.85
N VAL A 198 11.29 20.76 -19.58
CA VAL A 198 12.73 20.78 -19.78
C VAL A 198 13.08 22.17 -20.30
N ASP A 199 13.60 23.01 -19.43
CA ASP A 199 14.28 24.22 -19.84
C ASP A 199 15.63 23.79 -20.43
N ASN A 200 15.64 23.68 -21.78
CA ASN A 200 16.80 23.34 -22.59
C ASN A 200 17.75 24.51 -22.76
N THR A 201 17.85 25.42 -21.80
CA THR A 201 18.70 26.63 -21.93
C THR A 201 20.12 26.45 -21.39
N ASP A 202 20.47 25.31 -20.77
CA ASP A 202 21.82 25.13 -20.21
C ASP A 202 22.76 24.24 -21.06
N LEU A 203 22.54 24.15 -22.37
CA LEU A 203 23.43 23.36 -23.27
C LEU A 203 24.26 24.20 -24.25
N THR A 204 24.36 25.52 -24.07
CA THR A 204 25.12 26.36 -25.03
C THR A 204 26.28 27.16 -24.45
N ASP A 205 26.64 27.01 -23.18
CA ASP A 205 27.79 27.73 -22.60
C ASP A 205 28.86 26.79 -22.03
N ASN A 206 29.40 25.91 -22.87
CA ASN A 206 30.72 25.31 -22.57
C ASN A 206 31.45 24.88 -23.83
N LYS A 207 31.64 25.82 -24.74
CA LYS A 207 32.55 25.67 -25.91
C LYS A 207 33.20 27.02 -26.25
N SER A 208 34.07 27.51 -25.39
CA SER A 208 35.11 28.47 -25.75
C SER A 208 36.09 28.60 -24.60
N GLY A 209 37.25 28.01 -24.71
CA GLY A 209 38.33 28.20 -23.76
C GLY A 209 39.34 27.06 -23.72
N GLU A 210 39.77 26.57 -24.86
CA GLU A 210 40.99 25.78 -24.97
C GLU A 210 41.78 26.24 -26.19
N SER A 211 42.72 27.15 -25.93
CA SER A 211 43.80 27.42 -26.85
C SER A 211 45.10 27.55 -26.08
N ALA A 212 45.97 26.60 -26.36
CA ALA A 212 47.41 26.72 -26.52
C ALA A 212 48.23 27.34 -25.37
N ASP A 213 49.07 26.53 -24.76
CA ASP A 213 50.48 26.86 -24.78
C ASP A 213 51.29 25.57 -24.73
N GLU A 214 52.02 25.41 -25.80
CA GLU A 214 53.04 24.46 -26.16
C GLU A 214 54.37 24.98 -25.57
N GLU A 215 55.03 24.24 -24.72
CA GLU A 215 56.50 24.32 -24.61
C GLU A 215 57.12 22.96 -24.32
N THR A 216 57.94 22.56 -25.25
CA THR A 216 58.80 21.39 -25.29
C THR A 216 60.14 21.62 -24.58
N PRO A 217 61.05 20.66 -24.60
CA PRO A 217 61.72 20.11 -23.42
C PRO A 217 63.17 20.57 -23.30
N ASP A 218 63.75 20.45 -22.16
CA ASP A 218 65.22 20.39 -22.08
C ASP A 218 65.71 19.24 -21.24
N SER A 219 66.73 18.66 -21.78
CA SER A 219 67.51 17.49 -21.55
C SER A 219 68.53 17.66 -20.41
N THR A 220 69.12 16.49 -20.06
CA THR A 220 70.39 16.25 -19.36
C THR A 220 70.26 16.18 -17.84
N ASP A 221 70.81 15.26 -17.11
CA ASP A 221 71.98 14.36 -17.19
C ASP A 221 71.87 13.26 -16.12
N GLU A 222 72.32 12.08 -16.45
CA GLU A 222 72.85 11.08 -15.56
C GLU A 222 74.21 11.54 -14.95
N PRO A 223 74.93 10.81 -14.07
CA PRO A 223 74.68 9.57 -13.31
C PRO A 223 75.28 9.52 -11.86
N GLN A 224 75.29 8.26 -11.29
CA GLN A 224 76.20 7.71 -10.24
C GLN A 224 75.89 8.12 -8.76
N GLU A 225 75.65 7.21 -7.87
CA GLU A 225 76.32 5.98 -7.42
C GLU A 225 75.28 5.00 -6.77
#